data_41fd8d387a2c625b87b9993bd8582b05
#
_entry.id   41fd8d387a2c625b87b9993bd8582b05
#
_cell.length_a   1.000
_cell.length_b   1.000
_cell.length_c   1.000
_cell.angle_alpha   90.00
_cell.angle_beta   90.00
_cell.angle_gamma   90.00
#
_symmetry.space_group_name_H-M   'P 1'
#
loop_
_entity.id
_entity.type
_entity.pdbx_description
1 polymer ?
#
loop_
_entity_poly.entity_id
_entity_poly.type
_entity_poly.pdbx_seq_one_letter_code
_entity_poly.pdbx_strand_id
1 'polypeptide(L)'
;MAASGFPPLVNKLAGAGFRAGIATRDLGPLRLVSLDTPESACIERERDTSDGEHLALNVMTRGRTRIEQGCGHAEVGPADLVLLDPTRSLRFESTTSAHVTSLVPRRELRIRPAQIDRLIGVRIDGSHGPGALVSVLARMSARSATDSREAEALRSAAAVVELIAVALEAGLGDEQPTSPDWLRSRIASYIEARLSGVNRGLQEET
;
A
#
# COMPACT_ATOMS: atom_id res chain seq x y z
N MET A 1 -2.32 -26.10 -0.14
CA MET A 1 -1.67 -24.89 -0.68
C MET A 1 -1.96 -23.78 0.32
N ALA A 2 -0.97 -23.41 1.14
CA ALA A 2 -1.12 -22.33 2.10
C ALA A 2 -1.25 -21.02 1.30
N ALA A 3 -2.37 -20.34 1.46
CA ALA A 3 -2.62 -19.07 0.85
C ALA A 3 -1.52 -18.09 1.30
N SER A 4 -0.90 -17.41 0.34
CA SER A 4 -0.15 -16.19 0.61
C SER A 4 -0.99 -15.35 1.55
N GLY A 5 -0.44 -14.85 2.66
CA GLY A 5 -1.17 -14.10 3.69
C GLY A 5 -1.72 -12.73 3.23
N PHE A 6 -2.18 -12.67 2.00
CA PHE A 6 -2.99 -11.59 1.46
C PHE A 6 -4.45 -11.99 1.54
N PRO A 7 -5.31 -11.16 2.13
CA PRO A 7 -6.74 -11.34 2.02
C PRO A 7 -7.18 -11.35 0.55
N PRO A 8 -8.23 -12.08 0.20
CA PRO A 8 -8.69 -12.18 -1.16
C PRO A 8 -9.01 -10.79 -1.73
N LEU A 9 -8.38 -10.47 -2.86
CA LEU A 9 -8.67 -9.27 -3.62
C LEU A 9 -9.93 -9.54 -4.45
N VAL A 10 -10.99 -8.79 -4.19
CA VAL A 10 -12.17 -8.82 -5.07
C VAL A 10 -11.87 -7.94 -6.27
N ASN A 11 -11.54 -8.58 -7.39
CA ASN A 11 -11.29 -7.89 -8.65
C ASN A 11 -12.61 -7.56 -9.35
N LYS A 12 -13.00 -6.30 -9.37
CA LYS A 12 -13.93 -5.81 -10.39
C LYS A 12 -13.13 -5.49 -11.64
N LEU A 13 -12.82 -6.53 -12.42
CA LEU A 13 -12.10 -6.37 -13.67
C LEU A 13 -13.05 -5.97 -14.79
N ALA A 14 -12.68 -4.93 -15.49
CA ALA A 14 -13.24 -4.63 -16.80
C ALA A 14 -12.56 -5.54 -17.85
N GLY A 15 -13.09 -6.74 -18.09
CA GLY A 15 -12.66 -7.58 -19.19
C GLY A 15 -12.35 -9.04 -18.81
N ALA A 16 -12.60 -9.95 -19.75
CA ALA A 16 -12.22 -11.36 -19.63
C ALA A 16 -10.71 -11.48 -19.91
N GLY A 17 -9.95 -12.02 -18.94
CA GLY A 17 -8.56 -12.42 -19.16
C GLY A 17 -7.49 -11.65 -18.41
N PHE A 18 -7.78 -11.12 -17.20
CA PHE A 18 -6.77 -10.48 -16.36
C PHE A 18 -5.57 -11.39 -16.10
N ARG A 19 -4.39 -10.85 -16.31
CA ARG A 19 -3.11 -11.50 -16.00
C ARG A 19 -2.35 -10.68 -14.99
N ALA A 20 -1.80 -11.33 -13.98
CA ALA A 20 -0.88 -10.74 -13.02
C ALA A 20 0.25 -11.70 -12.71
N GLY A 21 1.46 -11.20 -12.67
CA GLY A 21 2.62 -11.90 -12.16
C GLY A 21 2.77 -11.60 -10.67
N ILE A 22 2.79 -12.63 -9.82
CA ILE A 22 3.01 -12.49 -8.39
C ILE A 22 4.22 -13.31 -7.99
N ALA A 23 5.17 -12.69 -7.27
CA ALA A 23 6.27 -13.38 -6.64
C ALA A 23 6.34 -12.98 -5.17
N THR A 24 6.55 -13.94 -4.29
CA THR A 24 6.65 -13.72 -2.84
C THR A 24 8.00 -14.13 -2.31
N ARG A 25 8.50 -13.41 -1.30
CA ARG A 25 9.75 -13.71 -0.64
C ARG A 25 9.68 -13.32 0.83
N ASP A 26 10.08 -14.22 1.69
CA ASP A 26 10.23 -13.93 3.12
C ASP A 26 11.66 -13.44 3.40
N LEU A 27 11.77 -12.37 4.19
CA LEU A 27 13.01 -11.80 4.67
C LEU A 27 12.87 -11.60 6.19
N GLY A 28 13.15 -12.63 6.96
CA GLY A 28 12.87 -12.65 8.40
C GLY A 28 11.39 -12.33 8.68
N PRO A 29 11.09 -11.31 9.49
CA PRO A 29 9.72 -10.90 9.80
C PRO A 29 9.02 -10.17 8.64
N LEU A 30 9.76 -9.74 7.62
CA LEU A 30 9.21 -9.06 6.45
C LEU A 30 8.79 -10.07 5.38
N ARG A 31 7.65 -9.83 4.76
CA ARG A 31 7.27 -10.51 3.52
C ARG A 31 7.21 -9.51 2.38
N LEU A 32 7.98 -9.80 1.34
CA LEU A 32 8.00 -9.02 0.12
C LEU A 32 7.11 -9.69 -0.93
N VAL A 33 6.26 -8.92 -1.57
CA VAL A 33 5.39 -9.37 -2.65
C VAL A 33 5.58 -8.47 -3.85
N SER A 34 6.09 -9.02 -4.92
CA SER A 34 6.18 -8.33 -6.20
C SER A 34 4.93 -8.62 -7.01
N LEU A 35 4.28 -7.57 -7.49
CA LEU A 35 3.11 -7.67 -8.37
C LEU A 35 3.43 -6.95 -9.68
N ASP A 36 3.15 -7.62 -10.78
CA ASP A 36 3.21 -7.07 -12.14
C ASP A 36 1.85 -7.24 -12.81
N THR A 37 1.23 -6.13 -13.19
CA THR A 37 -0.05 -6.08 -13.88
C THR A 37 0.13 -5.41 -15.23
N PRO A 38 0.22 -6.20 -16.34
CA PRO A 38 0.45 -5.66 -17.67
C PRO A 38 -0.76 -4.91 -18.23
N GLU A 39 -1.91 -5.06 -17.63
CA GLU A 39 -3.18 -4.46 -18.04
C GLU A 39 -3.71 -3.50 -16.99
N SER A 40 -4.61 -2.60 -17.38
CA SER A 40 -5.30 -1.72 -16.42
C SER A 40 -6.17 -2.56 -15.50
N ALA A 41 -6.12 -2.24 -14.22
CA ALA A 41 -6.87 -2.93 -13.18
C ALA A 41 -7.52 -1.95 -12.21
N CYS A 42 -8.73 -2.28 -11.80
CA CYS A 42 -9.39 -1.67 -10.66
C CYS A 42 -9.59 -2.77 -9.60
N ILE A 43 -9.00 -2.60 -8.45
CA ILE A 43 -9.07 -3.54 -7.34
C ILE A 43 -9.79 -2.82 -6.20
N GLU A 44 -10.90 -3.37 -5.79
CA GLU A 44 -11.60 -2.94 -4.59
C GLU A 44 -11.50 -4.06 -3.55
N ARG A 45 -11.17 -3.69 -2.34
CA ARG A 45 -11.19 -4.59 -1.20
C ARG A 45 -12.01 -3.97 -0.10
N GLU A 46 -12.99 -4.71 0.36
CA GLU A 46 -13.71 -4.36 1.57
C GLU A 46 -12.81 -4.53 2.81
N ARG A 47 -13.27 -3.99 3.93
CA ARG A 47 -12.57 -4.09 5.20
C ARG A 47 -12.36 -5.57 5.55
N ASP A 48 -11.11 -5.94 5.80
CA ASP A 48 -10.74 -7.26 6.29
C ASP A 48 -10.39 -7.21 7.78
N THR A 49 -10.85 -8.18 8.53
CA THR A 49 -10.59 -8.29 9.97
C THR A 49 -9.47 -9.28 10.29
N SER A 50 -8.88 -9.93 9.29
CA SER A 50 -8.01 -11.10 9.48
C SER A 50 -6.59 -10.78 9.90
N ASP A 51 -6.05 -9.57 9.62
CA ASP A 51 -4.67 -9.24 9.96
C ASP A 51 -4.48 -7.76 10.35
N GLY A 52 -4.62 -7.47 11.62
CA GLY A 52 -4.29 -6.16 12.18
C GLY A 52 -2.80 -5.99 12.56
N GLU A 53 -1.98 -7.04 12.41
CA GLU A 53 -0.60 -7.04 12.88
C GLU A 53 0.39 -6.43 11.89
N HIS A 54 0.03 -6.39 10.60
CA HIS A 54 0.90 -5.91 9.54
C HIS A 54 0.38 -4.63 8.87
N LEU A 55 1.31 -3.86 8.35
CA LEU A 55 1.08 -2.78 7.39
C LEU A 55 1.70 -3.18 6.06
N ALA A 56 1.16 -2.66 4.97
CA ALA A 56 1.66 -2.89 3.63
C ALA A 56 2.30 -1.62 3.08
N LEU A 57 3.62 -1.59 2.94
CA LEU A 57 4.31 -0.52 2.25
C LEU A 57 4.45 -0.90 0.77
N ASN A 58 3.75 -0.20 -0.09
CA ASN A 58 3.87 -0.34 -1.54
C ASN A 58 4.91 0.62 -2.10
N VAL A 59 5.80 0.09 -2.94
CA VAL A 59 6.78 0.86 -3.71
C VAL A 59 6.48 0.65 -5.19
N MET A 60 6.13 1.71 -5.88
CA MET A 60 5.88 1.65 -7.32
C MET A 60 7.20 1.48 -8.08
N THR A 61 7.26 0.50 -8.97
CA THR A 61 8.43 0.26 -9.80
C THR A 61 8.22 0.64 -11.26
N ARG A 62 6.95 0.60 -11.72
CA ARG A 62 6.53 0.96 -13.06
C ARG A 62 5.06 1.38 -13.10
N GLY A 63 4.71 2.29 -14.00
CA GLY A 63 3.34 2.72 -14.23
C GLY A 63 2.87 3.76 -13.22
N ARG A 64 1.56 3.95 -13.17
CA ARG A 64 0.89 4.88 -12.23
C ARG A 64 -0.31 4.19 -11.63
N THR A 65 -0.61 4.55 -10.39
CA THR A 65 -1.71 3.98 -9.64
C THR A 65 -2.37 5.08 -8.82
N ARG A 66 -3.69 5.10 -8.83
CA ARG A 66 -4.51 5.88 -7.90
C ARG A 66 -4.95 4.97 -6.77
N ILE A 67 -4.77 5.44 -5.55
CA ILE A 67 -5.05 4.67 -4.33
C ILE A 67 -5.95 5.51 -3.44
N GLU A 68 -7.02 4.90 -2.95
CA GLU A 68 -7.93 5.48 -1.98
C GLU A 68 -8.05 4.53 -0.80
N GLN A 69 -7.69 5.01 0.39
CA GLN A 69 -7.84 4.25 1.63
C GLN A 69 -8.15 5.17 2.80
N GLY A 70 -9.27 4.93 3.46
CA GLY A 70 -9.73 5.79 4.55
C GLY A 70 -9.96 7.22 4.07
N CYS A 71 -9.21 8.17 4.64
CA CYS A 71 -9.20 9.56 4.19
C CYS A 71 -8.05 9.87 3.24
N GLY A 72 -7.18 8.90 2.99
CA GLY A 72 -6.02 9.05 2.10
C GLY A 72 -6.42 8.86 0.64
N HIS A 73 -5.86 9.72 -0.21
CA HIS A 73 -5.99 9.65 -1.66
C HIS A 73 -4.64 10.02 -2.26
N ALA A 74 -4.06 9.09 -2.99
CA ALA A 74 -2.74 9.29 -3.57
C ALA A 74 -2.72 8.84 -5.03
N GLU A 75 -2.05 9.62 -5.86
CA GLU A 75 -1.57 9.20 -7.17
C GLU A 75 -0.07 8.96 -7.06
N VAL A 76 0.34 7.70 -7.27
CA VAL A 76 1.72 7.25 -7.11
C VAL A 76 2.30 6.82 -8.44
N GLY A 77 3.52 7.21 -8.68
CA GLY A 77 4.31 6.87 -9.86
C GLY A 77 5.58 6.09 -9.50
N PRO A 78 6.46 5.84 -10.48
CA PRO A 78 7.71 5.12 -10.26
C PRO A 78 8.56 5.75 -9.16
N ALA A 79 9.06 4.92 -8.27
CA ALA A 79 9.79 5.21 -7.04
C ALA A 79 8.92 5.67 -5.85
N ASP A 80 7.73 6.20 -6.07
CA ASP A 80 6.86 6.61 -4.95
C ASP A 80 6.49 5.44 -4.05
N LEU A 81 6.29 5.79 -2.77
CA LEU A 81 5.85 4.86 -1.74
C LEU A 81 4.47 5.27 -1.23
N VAL A 82 3.72 4.29 -0.76
CA VAL A 82 2.46 4.50 -0.03
C VAL A 82 2.29 3.44 1.04
N LEU A 83 1.94 3.88 2.24
CA LEU A 83 1.62 2.98 3.35
C LEU A 83 0.13 2.66 3.34
N LEU A 84 -0.21 1.39 3.42
CA LEU A 84 -1.57 0.88 3.43
C LEU A 84 -1.83 0.04 4.69
N ASP A 85 -3.05 0.09 5.16
CA ASP A 85 -3.55 -0.74 6.25
C ASP A 85 -4.43 -1.86 5.68
N PRO A 86 -4.00 -3.13 5.71
CA PRO A 86 -4.78 -4.24 5.18
C PRO A 86 -6.17 -4.41 5.83
N THR A 87 -6.37 -3.89 7.03
CA THR A 87 -7.66 -4.01 7.75
C THR A 87 -8.72 -2.99 7.28
N ARG A 88 -8.33 -2.02 6.45
CA ARG A 88 -9.23 -0.97 5.95
C ARG A 88 -9.65 -1.27 4.52
N SER A 89 -10.81 -0.76 4.12
CA SER A 89 -11.23 -0.79 2.71
C SER A 89 -10.21 -0.07 1.85
N LEU A 90 -9.98 -0.59 0.66
CA LEU A 90 -8.99 -0.09 -0.29
C LEU A 90 -9.58 -0.07 -1.69
N ARG A 91 -9.39 1.03 -2.41
CA ARG A 91 -9.58 1.10 -3.85
C ARG A 91 -8.26 1.41 -4.52
N PHE A 92 -7.93 0.62 -5.51
CA PHE A 92 -6.66 0.68 -6.22
C PHE A 92 -6.95 0.65 -7.72
N GLU A 93 -6.69 1.74 -8.41
CA GLU A 93 -6.85 1.85 -9.86
C GLU A 93 -5.48 2.03 -10.51
N SER A 94 -5.10 1.12 -11.37
CA SER A 94 -3.83 1.18 -12.08
C SER A 94 -4.00 1.08 -13.59
N THR A 95 -3.11 1.75 -14.30
CA THR A 95 -2.75 1.40 -15.68
C THR A 95 -1.82 0.18 -15.64
N THR A 96 -1.13 -0.12 -16.74
CA THR A 96 0.00 -1.09 -16.69
C THR A 96 0.95 -0.71 -15.56
N SER A 97 1.08 -1.54 -14.55
CA SER A 97 1.86 -1.21 -13.35
C SER A 97 2.65 -2.40 -12.81
N ALA A 98 3.72 -2.10 -12.11
CA ALA A 98 4.42 -3.06 -11.27
C ALA A 98 4.80 -2.39 -9.94
N HIS A 99 4.67 -3.13 -8.85
CA HIS A 99 5.05 -2.65 -7.53
C HIS A 99 5.58 -3.78 -6.65
N VAL A 100 6.28 -3.39 -5.61
CA VAL A 100 6.74 -4.28 -4.54
C VAL A 100 6.06 -3.86 -3.26
N THR A 101 5.36 -4.78 -2.65
CA THR A 101 4.73 -4.60 -1.34
C THR A 101 5.59 -5.26 -0.27
N SER A 102 5.98 -4.52 0.74
CA SER A 102 6.60 -5.04 1.96
C SER A 102 5.52 -5.13 3.05
N LEU A 103 5.20 -6.34 3.51
CA LEU A 103 4.39 -6.53 4.71
C LEU A 103 5.31 -6.37 5.92
N VAL A 104 5.04 -5.34 6.71
CA VAL A 104 5.86 -4.95 7.86
C VAL A 104 5.04 -5.12 9.13
N PRO A 105 5.50 -5.87 10.13
CA PRO A 105 4.82 -5.94 11.41
C PRO A 105 4.72 -4.54 12.05
N ARG A 106 3.53 -4.13 12.46
CA ARG A 106 3.30 -2.78 13.06
C ARG A 106 4.23 -2.51 14.23
N ARG A 107 4.46 -3.50 15.08
CA ARG A 107 5.31 -3.41 16.26
C ARG A 107 6.77 -3.08 15.95
N GLU A 108 7.25 -3.47 14.77
CA GLU A 108 8.64 -3.26 14.36
C GLU A 108 8.92 -1.82 13.90
N LEU A 109 7.90 -1.09 13.42
CA LEU A 109 8.06 0.27 12.91
C LEU A 109 8.34 1.31 13.99
N ARG A 110 8.00 1.03 15.26
CA ARG A 110 8.18 1.95 16.42
C ARG A 110 7.60 3.36 16.22
N ILE A 111 6.66 3.50 15.29
CA ILE A 111 5.95 4.74 15.00
C ILE A 111 4.64 4.74 15.78
N ARG A 112 4.26 5.89 16.33
CA ARG A 112 3.01 6.03 17.11
C ARG A 112 1.80 5.77 16.21
N PRO A 113 0.74 5.09 16.70
CA PRO A 113 -0.44 4.75 15.90
C PRO A 113 -1.07 5.98 15.21
N ALA A 114 -1.17 7.11 15.90
CA ALA A 114 -1.71 8.35 15.33
C ALA A 114 -0.85 8.91 14.16
N GLN A 115 0.44 8.66 14.16
CA GLN A 115 1.33 9.03 13.05
C GLN A 115 1.16 8.06 11.87
N ILE A 116 1.01 6.76 12.15
CA ILE A 116 0.69 5.76 11.13
C ILE A 116 -0.63 6.12 10.44
N ASP A 117 -1.68 6.47 11.21
CA ASP A 117 -2.97 6.86 10.65
C ASP A 117 -2.90 8.07 9.69
N ARG A 118 -1.98 8.99 9.92
CA ARG A 118 -1.74 10.14 9.03
C ARG A 118 -1.03 9.77 7.74
N LEU A 119 -0.29 8.66 7.71
CA LEU A 119 0.48 8.18 6.55
C LEU A 119 -0.32 7.23 5.66
N ILE A 120 -1.42 6.65 6.17
CA ILE A 120 -2.21 5.70 5.41
C ILE A 120 -2.82 6.36 4.17
N GLY A 121 -2.53 5.78 3.01
CA GLY A 121 -3.02 6.27 1.71
C GLY A 121 -2.39 7.59 1.26
N VAL A 122 -1.28 8.02 1.87
CA VAL A 122 -0.55 9.23 1.51
C VAL A 122 0.66 8.87 0.67
N ARG A 123 0.90 9.64 -0.40
CA ARG A 123 2.10 9.50 -1.22
C ARG A 123 3.33 9.98 -0.46
N ILE A 124 4.36 9.17 -0.46
CA ILE A 124 5.69 9.51 0.05
C ILE A 124 6.65 9.52 -1.14
N ASP A 125 7.39 10.61 -1.30
CA ASP A 125 8.36 10.73 -2.39
C ASP A 125 9.50 9.71 -2.20
N GLY A 126 9.66 8.84 -3.19
CA GLY A 126 10.75 7.86 -3.24
C GLY A 126 11.85 8.21 -4.22
N SER A 127 11.92 9.46 -4.69
CA SER A 127 13.00 9.95 -5.59
C SER A 127 14.15 10.57 -4.82
N HIS A 128 13.95 10.97 -3.57
CA HIS A 128 14.93 11.66 -2.73
C HIS A 128 14.98 11.07 -1.31
N GLY A 129 16.06 11.41 -0.58
CA GLY A 129 16.19 11.09 0.85
C GLY A 129 16.03 9.62 1.20
N PRO A 130 15.49 9.32 2.39
CA PRO A 130 15.30 7.94 2.86
C PRO A 130 14.33 7.13 2.00
N GLY A 131 13.32 7.76 1.42
CA GLY A 131 12.37 7.13 0.49
C GLY A 131 13.06 6.54 -0.74
N ALA A 132 14.07 7.23 -1.28
CA ALA A 132 14.84 6.73 -2.42
C ALA A 132 15.60 5.45 -2.08
N LEU A 133 16.16 5.34 -0.88
CA LEU A 133 16.85 4.14 -0.43
C LEU A 133 15.88 2.96 -0.32
N VAL A 134 14.71 3.17 0.28
CA VAL A 134 13.65 2.15 0.35
C VAL A 134 13.23 1.71 -1.05
N SER A 135 13.02 2.65 -1.97
CA SER A 135 12.64 2.37 -3.35
C SER A 135 13.69 1.54 -4.10
N VAL A 136 14.98 1.86 -3.93
CA VAL A 136 16.08 1.08 -4.52
C VAL A 136 16.12 -0.34 -3.96
N LEU A 137 16.06 -0.49 -2.62
CA LEU A 137 16.08 -1.79 -1.97
C LEU A 137 14.90 -2.67 -2.39
N ALA A 138 13.69 -2.12 -2.46
CA ALA A 138 12.52 -2.86 -2.91
C ALA A 138 12.70 -3.39 -4.34
N ARG A 139 13.20 -2.55 -5.26
CA ARG A 139 13.47 -2.96 -6.65
C ARG A 139 14.56 -4.02 -6.76
N MET A 140 15.62 -3.91 -5.96
CA MET A 140 16.69 -4.92 -5.93
C MET A 140 16.16 -6.25 -5.39
N SER A 141 15.39 -6.21 -4.29
CA SER A 141 14.81 -7.40 -3.67
C SER A 141 13.85 -8.14 -4.61
N ALA A 142 13.10 -7.41 -5.44
CA ALA A 142 12.23 -8.01 -6.45
C ALA A 142 12.98 -8.81 -7.53
N ARG A 143 14.24 -8.46 -7.79
CA ARG A 143 15.07 -9.06 -8.85
C ARG A 143 15.97 -10.20 -8.35
N SER A 144 16.22 -10.26 -7.05
CA SER A 144 17.20 -11.22 -6.49
C SER A 144 16.51 -12.53 -6.10
N ALA A 145 16.88 -13.62 -6.76
CA ALA A 145 16.52 -14.98 -6.38
C ALA A 145 17.58 -15.56 -5.40
N THR A 146 17.90 -14.85 -4.32
CA THR A 146 19.03 -15.26 -3.47
C THR A 146 18.54 -16.07 -2.27
N ASP A 147 19.05 -17.30 -2.12
CA ASP A 147 18.98 -18.08 -0.90
C ASP A 147 19.92 -17.45 0.14
N SER A 148 19.40 -16.55 0.95
CA SER A 148 20.17 -15.98 2.07
C SER A 148 20.08 -16.92 3.27
N ARG A 149 21.19 -17.04 4.01
CA ARG A 149 21.17 -17.74 5.29
C ARG A 149 20.24 -17.03 6.26
N GLU A 150 19.47 -17.75 7.06
CA GLU A 150 18.44 -17.22 7.96
C GLU A 150 18.94 -16.06 8.85
N ALA A 151 20.14 -16.18 9.43
CA ALA A 151 20.73 -15.14 10.27
C ALA A 151 21.08 -13.86 9.49
N GLU A 152 21.40 -13.97 8.20
CA GLU A 152 21.66 -12.84 7.31
C GLU A 152 20.36 -12.18 6.88
N ALA A 153 19.33 -12.98 6.60
CA ALA A 153 18.00 -12.51 6.29
C ALA A 153 17.38 -11.70 7.45
N LEU A 154 17.53 -12.18 8.71
CA LEU A 154 17.05 -11.46 9.90
C LEU A 154 17.76 -10.11 10.10
N ARG A 155 19.08 -10.06 9.95
CA ARG A 155 19.83 -8.78 10.06
C ARG A 155 19.45 -7.81 8.95
N SER A 156 19.31 -8.30 7.74
CA SER A 156 18.88 -7.50 6.60
C SER A 156 17.47 -6.96 6.78
N ALA A 157 16.56 -7.77 7.32
CA ALA A 157 15.19 -7.36 7.61
C ALA A 157 15.14 -6.22 8.62
N ALA A 158 15.90 -6.30 9.72
CA ALA A 158 15.97 -5.25 10.73
C ALA A 158 16.43 -3.91 10.13
N ALA A 159 17.47 -3.94 9.31
CA ALA A 159 17.96 -2.75 8.62
C ALA A 159 16.93 -2.17 7.64
N VAL A 160 16.19 -3.02 6.93
CA VAL A 160 15.12 -2.60 6.02
C VAL A 160 13.97 -1.97 6.80
N VAL A 161 13.56 -2.55 7.93
CA VAL A 161 12.49 -1.99 8.78
C VAL A 161 12.89 -0.61 9.32
N GLU A 162 14.11 -0.44 9.83
CA GLU A 162 14.61 0.85 10.28
C GLU A 162 14.61 1.89 9.16
N LEU A 163 15.04 1.51 7.96
CA LEU A 163 15.01 2.41 6.81
C LEU A 163 13.59 2.80 6.40
N ILE A 164 12.66 1.84 6.44
CA ILE A 164 11.24 2.10 6.22
C ILE A 164 10.72 3.08 7.26
N ALA A 165 11.02 2.89 8.55
CA ALA A 165 10.59 3.78 9.61
C ALA A 165 11.09 5.21 9.38
N VAL A 166 12.37 5.38 9.05
CA VAL A 166 12.96 6.70 8.73
C VAL A 166 12.29 7.34 7.52
N ALA A 167 11.97 6.57 6.47
CA ALA A 167 11.28 7.09 5.31
C ALA A 167 9.85 7.55 5.63
N LEU A 168 9.14 6.80 6.48
CA LEU A 168 7.79 7.15 6.95
C LEU A 168 7.82 8.40 7.84
N GLU A 169 8.80 8.52 8.73
CA GLU A 169 8.96 9.71 9.57
C GLU A 169 9.29 10.96 8.74
N ALA A 170 10.13 10.83 7.73
CA ALA A 170 10.40 11.91 6.78
C ALA A 170 9.13 12.36 6.06
N GLY A 171 8.28 11.41 5.64
CA GLY A 171 6.98 11.70 5.03
C GLY A 171 6.00 12.42 5.94
N LEU A 172 6.16 12.35 7.26
CA LEU A 172 5.38 13.14 8.22
C LEU A 172 5.85 14.61 8.29
N GLY A 173 7.13 14.86 8.00
CA GLY A 173 7.72 16.20 7.99
C GLY A 173 7.45 16.97 6.71
N ASP A 174 7.26 16.28 5.60
CA ASP A 174 6.82 16.88 4.34
C ASP A 174 5.32 17.22 4.45
N GLU A 175 5.00 18.39 4.99
CA GLU A 175 3.68 18.99 4.81
C GLU A 175 3.49 19.22 3.31
N GLN A 176 2.91 18.23 2.62
CA GLN A 176 2.43 18.46 1.26
C GLN A 176 1.43 19.62 1.32
N PRO A 177 1.63 20.68 0.53
CA PRO A 177 0.66 21.76 0.47
C PRO A 177 -0.69 21.14 0.14
N THR A 178 -1.64 21.33 1.01
CA THR A 178 -3.02 20.88 0.85
C THR A 178 -3.55 21.55 -0.41
N SER A 179 -3.45 20.87 -1.55
CA SER A 179 -4.03 21.36 -2.78
C SER A 179 -5.53 21.62 -2.53
N PRO A 180 -6.09 22.75 -2.97
CA PRO A 180 -7.53 22.99 -2.90
C PRO A 180 -8.35 21.85 -3.49
N ASP A 181 -7.82 21.14 -4.47
CA ASP A 181 -8.46 19.98 -5.10
C ASP A 181 -8.49 18.74 -4.17
N TRP A 182 -7.48 18.55 -3.34
CA TRP A 182 -7.50 17.52 -2.30
C TRP A 182 -8.62 17.76 -1.28
N LEU A 183 -8.78 19.01 -0.83
CA LEU A 183 -9.83 19.37 0.13
C LEU A 183 -11.22 19.17 -0.50
N ARG A 184 -11.41 19.55 -1.76
CA ARG A 184 -12.66 19.33 -2.50
C ARG A 184 -12.98 17.85 -2.66
N SER A 185 -12.00 17.04 -3.06
CA SER A 185 -12.15 15.58 -3.19
C SER A 185 -12.53 14.94 -1.86
N ARG A 186 -11.92 15.37 -0.77
CA ARG A 186 -12.20 14.88 0.58
C ARG A 186 -13.62 15.23 1.05
N ILE A 187 -14.07 16.45 0.76
CA ILE A 187 -15.43 16.89 1.07
C ILE A 187 -16.44 16.10 0.23
N ALA A 188 -16.18 15.92 -1.07
CA ALA A 188 -17.04 15.16 -1.96
C ALA A 188 -17.20 13.70 -1.50
N SER A 189 -16.08 13.01 -1.23
CA SER A 189 -16.08 11.62 -0.72
C SER A 189 -16.82 11.49 0.62
N TYR A 190 -16.68 12.47 1.52
CA TYR A 190 -17.41 12.48 2.80
C TYR A 190 -18.91 12.64 2.61
N ILE A 191 -19.33 13.50 1.67
CA ILE A 191 -20.73 13.73 1.34
C ILE A 191 -21.34 12.48 0.69
N GLU A 192 -20.63 11.85 -0.28
CA GLU A 192 -21.08 10.63 -0.96
C GLU A 192 -21.23 9.46 0.02
N ALA A 193 -20.27 9.26 0.93
CA ALA A 193 -20.34 8.23 1.95
C ALA A 193 -21.55 8.40 2.88
N ARG A 194 -21.91 9.63 3.23
CA ARG A 194 -23.09 9.92 4.04
C ARG A 194 -24.40 9.77 3.27
N LEU A 195 -24.46 10.22 2.02
CA LEU A 195 -25.64 10.08 1.17
C LEU A 195 -25.93 8.60 0.86
N SER A 196 -24.89 7.79 0.64
CA SER A 196 -25.04 6.33 0.44
C SER A 196 -25.52 5.60 1.70
N GLY A 197 -25.19 6.11 2.89
CA GLY A 197 -25.70 5.60 4.17
C GLY A 197 -27.18 5.92 4.40
N VAL A 198 -27.61 7.12 4.02
CA VAL A 198 -29.01 7.56 4.15
C VAL A 198 -29.91 6.80 3.18
N ASN A 199 -29.46 6.53 1.96
CA ASN A 199 -30.25 5.81 0.95
C ASN A 199 -30.46 4.32 1.29
N ARG A 200 -29.57 3.71 2.07
CA ARG A 200 -29.78 2.34 2.58
C ARG A 200 -30.82 2.27 3.69
N GLY A 201 -30.88 3.28 4.55
CA GLY A 201 -31.89 3.35 5.62
C GLY A 201 -33.31 3.57 5.13
N LEU A 202 -33.49 4.16 3.94
CA LEU A 202 -34.84 4.40 3.35
C LEU A 202 -35.38 3.19 2.56
N GLN A 203 -34.56 2.20 2.26
CA GLN A 203 -35.00 0.97 1.56
C GLN A 203 -35.34 -0.18 2.52
N GLU A 204 -35.02 -0.06 3.82
CA GLU A 204 -35.40 -1.06 4.83
C GLU A 204 -36.72 -0.75 5.54
N GLU A 205 -37.38 0.37 5.25
CA GLU A 205 -38.70 0.77 5.83
C GLU A 205 -39.86 0.66 4.84
N THR A 206 -39.73 -0.05 3.71
CA THR A 206 -40.81 -0.33 2.76
C THR A 206 -40.90 -1.83 2.53
#